data_affbe5b29df8084e9d619bd1fab83e93
#
_entry.id   affbe5b29df8084e9d619bd1fab83e93
#
_cell.length_a   1.000
_cell.length_b   1.000
_cell.length_c   1.000
_cell.angle_alpha   90.00
_cell.angle_beta   90.00
_cell.angle_gamma   90.00
#
_symmetry.space_group_name_H-M   'P 1'
#
loop_
_entity.id
_entity.type
_entity.pdbx_description
1 polymer ?
#
loop_
_entity_poly.entity_id
_entity_poly.type
_entity_poly.pdbx_seq_one_letter_code
_entity_poly.pdbx_strand_id
1 'polypeptide(L)'
;MDSTAINFLSKTNKPIAIHLENFGDDVYKPGWAWEDYQYYFSPELGALPLYGNVVTLSDVISIATVPKKFINVVRKEKPNTLRHRFKNEFYIPKTIKDTLQIPFSTSKNLTKQLLEDILKRKIYFSDKPLKKPKEILYGIATDSIIKRMLQESDNFLAEQLMLVSAATISDTLNFNSTKNKILNEYLQKLRQKPRWVDGSGLSRYNLFTPESITYVLQELYKDLETDYLFKIIPRWNSNGTIKQNNLKESSFIIAKSGSMGNTYNLCGYLRTKSGRIFTFSFMNNHFRIPSKQVRNNIYTVLKDIHAKY
;
A
#
# COMPACT_ATOMS: atom_id res chain seq x y z
N MET A 1 6.27 13.49 -5.80
CA MET A 1 7.37 12.50 -5.71
C MET A 1 8.45 13.11 -4.85
N ASP A 2 8.96 12.39 -3.86
CA ASP A 2 10.13 12.87 -3.12
C ASP A 2 11.35 12.86 -4.05
N SER A 3 12.01 14.00 -4.16
CA SER A 3 13.18 14.19 -5.01
C SER A 3 14.49 14.23 -4.21
N THR A 4 14.46 14.03 -2.90
CA THR A 4 15.63 14.18 -2.01
C THR A 4 16.81 13.34 -2.48
N ALA A 5 16.62 12.05 -2.70
CA ALA A 5 17.67 11.15 -3.18
C ALA A 5 18.14 11.53 -4.60
N ILE A 6 17.20 11.88 -5.49
CA ILE A 6 17.53 12.31 -6.86
C ILE A 6 18.34 13.61 -6.86
N ASN A 7 17.93 14.60 -6.06
CA ASN A 7 18.64 15.87 -5.92
C ASN A 7 20.04 15.68 -5.32
N PHE A 8 20.20 14.78 -4.38
CA PHE A 8 21.50 14.42 -3.81
C PHE A 8 22.40 13.79 -4.90
N LEU A 9 21.89 12.77 -5.59
CA LEU A 9 22.62 12.05 -6.63
C LEU A 9 22.95 12.93 -7.84
N SER A 10 22.11 13.90 -8.17
CA SER A 10 22.36 14.85 -9.27
C SER A 10 23.54 15.77 -9.01
N LYS A 11 23.86 16.06 -7.75
CA LYS A 11 24.94 16.98 -7.36
C LYS A 11 26.32 16.33 -7.36
N THR A 12 26.40 14.99 -7.37
CA THR A 12 27.70 14.32 -7.34
C THR A 12 28.28 14.15 -8.74
N ASN A 13 29.59 14.36 -8.90
CA ASN A 13 30.33 14.03 -10.12
C ASN A 13 30.93 12.62 -10.11
N LYS A 14 30.82 11.90 -8.99
CA LYS A 14 31.35 10.53 -8.84
C LYS A 14 30.46 9.52 -9.60
N PRO A 15 31.03 8.40 -10.08
CA PRO A 15 30.25 7.30 -10.61
C PRO A 15 29.21 6.81 -9.57
N ILE A 16 28.02 6.51 -10.05
CA ILE A 16 26.92 6.00 -9.21
C ILE A 16 26.75 4.52 -9.50
N ALA A 17 26.79 3.70 -8.45
CA ALA A 17 26.43 2.28 -8.51
C ALA A 17 25.26 1.99 -7.58
N ILE A 18 24.36 1.12 -8.02
CA ILE A 18 23.21 0.65 -7.24
C ILE A 18 23.41 -0.82 -6.85
N HIS A 19 23.06 -1.14 -5.62
CA HIS A 19 23.02 -2.51 -5.11
C HIS A 19 21.57 -2.93 -4.92
N LEU A 20 21.13 -3.97 -5.62
CA LEU A 20 19.74 -4.46 -5.62
C LEU A 20 19.64 -5.93 -5.18
N GLU A 21 20.75 -6.51 -4.71
CA GLU A 21 20.82 -7.92 -4.31
C GLU A 21 20.25 -8.17 -2.89
N ASN A 22 19.91 -7.11 -2.18
CA ASN A 22 19.35 -7.21 -0.84
C ASN A 22 17.83 -7.44 -0.81
N PHE A 23 17.16 -7.55 -1.96
CA PHE A 23 15.75 -7.92 -2.03
C PHE A 23 15.61 -9.43 -1.88
N GLY A 24 15.19 -9.85 -0.69
CA GLY A 24 15.04 -11.25 -0.30
C GLY A 24 13.58 -11.70 -0.21
N ASP A 25 12.74 -11.21 -1.13
CA ASP A 25 11.30 -11.51 -1.14
C ASP A 25 10.81 -11.75 -2.57
N ASP A 26 9.54 -12.18 -2.72
CA ASP A 26 8.91 -12.36 -4.02
C ASP A 26 8.32 -11.03 -4.52
N VAL A 27 8.33 -10.82 -5.83
CA VAL A 27 7.74 -9.63 -6.48
C VAL A 27 6.22 -9.57 -6.33
N TYR A 28 5.56 -10.71 -6.14
CA TYR A 28 4.15 -10.88 -5.79
C TYR A 28 4.04 -11.78 -4.58
N LYS A 29 3.11 -11.48 -3.67
CA LYS A 29 2.91 -12.31 -2.48
C LYS A 29 2.03 -13.52 -2.75
N PRO A 30 2.25 -14.64 -2.04
CA PRO A 30 1.37 -15.81 -2.12
C PRO A 30 -0.08 -15.44 -1.83
N GLY A 31 -1.00 -15.94 -2.64
CA GLY A 31 -2.44 -15.66 -2.51
C GLY A 31 -2.91 -14.35 -3.15
N TRP A 32 -2.04 -13.59 -3.81
CA TRP A 32 -2.46 -12.56 -4.75
C TRP A 32 -3.04 -13.24 -6.00
N ALA A 33 -4.13 -12.70 -6.52
CA ALA A 33 -4.72 -13.24 -7.75
C ALA A 33 -3.81 -12.91 -8.93
N TRP A 34 -3.52 -13.92 -9.73
CA TRP A 34 -2.59 -13.77 -10.86
C TRP A 34 -3.09 -12.77 -11.91
N GLU A 35 -4.39 -12.60 -12.05
CA GLU A 35 -5.02 -11.65 -12.96
C GLU A 35 -4.87 -10.18 -12.51
N ASP A 36 -4.55 -9.94 -11.25
CA ASP A 36 -4.43 -8.60 -10.68
C ASP A 36 -3.14 -7.86 -11.12
N TYR A 37 -2.20 -8.53 -11.78
CA TYR A 37 -0.92 -7.98 -12.25
C TYR A 37 -1.05 -6.70 -13.10
N GLN A 38 -2.20 -6.43 -13.67
CA GLN A 38 -2.46 -5.27 -14.53
C GLN A 38 -3.19 -4.13 -13.82
N TYR A 39 -3.56 -4.28 -12.54
CA TYR A 39 -4.31 -3.27 -11.81
C TYR A 39 -3.41 -2.53 -10.81
N TYR A 40 -3.64 -1.24 -10.67
CA TYR A 40 -2.83 -0.29 -9.89
C TYR A 40 -2.57 -0.72 -8.45
N PHE A 41 -3.44 -1.55 -7.88
CA PHE A 41 -3.35 -2.01 -6.49
C PHE A 41 -2.44 -3.25 -6.30
N SER A 42 -1.88 -3.80 -7.39
CA SER A 42 -1.00 -4.97 -7.37
C SER A 42 0.31 -4.76 -8.17
N PRO A 43 1.09 -3.70 -7.91
CA PRO A 43 2.40 -3.55 -8.55
C PRO A 43 3.40 -4.56 -8.03
N GLU A 44 4.37 -4.91 -8.85
CA GLU A 44 5.52 -5.72 -8.44
C GLU A 44 6.32 -5.03 -7.34
N LEU A 45 6.76 -5.79 -6.34
CA LEU A 45 7.61 -5.32 -5.26
C LEU A 45 9.10 -5.32 -5.69
N GLY A 46 9.94 -4.59 -4.98
CA GLY A 46 11.36 -4.58 -5.30
C GLY A 46 12.22 -3.75 -4.35
N ALA A 47 13.54 -3.89 -4.50
CA ALA A 47 14.51 -3.20 -3.66
C ALA A 47 14.52 -1.67 -3.84
N LEU A 48 14.29 -1.21 -5.05
CA LEU A 48 14.32 0.21 -5.42
C LEU A 48 13.17 0.54 -6.37
N PRO A 49 11.95 0.71 -5.86
CA PRO A 49 10.83 1.05 -6.69
C PRO A 49 10.94 2.49 -7.21
N LEU A 50 10.71 2.66 -8.50
CA LEU A 50 10.64 3.96 -9.15
C LEU A 50 9.24 4.16 -9.72
N TYR A 51 8.68 5.36 -9.56
CA TYR A 51 7.31 5.69 -9.99
C TYR A 51 6.22 4.81 -9.34
N GLY A 52 6.49 4.19 -8.17
CA GLY A 52 5.59 3.23 -7.54
C GLY A 52 5.39 1.94 -8.35
N ASN A 53 6.32 1.63 -9.27
CA ASN A 53 6.26 0.50 -10.21
C ASN A 53 4.99 0.50 -11.08
N VAL A 54 4.43 1.69 -11.36
CA VAL A 54 3.29 1.90 -12.27
C VAL A 54 3.63 2.89 -13.37
N VAL A 55 3.05 2.66 -14.55
CA VAL A 55 2.95 3.67 -15.61
C VAL A 55 1.67 4.44 -15.39
N THR A 56 1.77 5.75 -15.31
CA THR A 56 0.61 6.64 -15.34
C THR A 56 0.36 7.08 -16.78
N LEU A 57 -0.80 6.74 -17.30
CA LEU A 57 -1.28 7.15 -18.63
C LEU A 57 -2.27 8.31 -18.46
N SER A 58 -2.17 9.30 -19.31
CA SER A 58 -3.16 10.37 -19.44
C SER A 58 -3.47 10.59 -20.92
N ASP A 59 -4.70 11.02 -21.23
CA ASP A 59 -5.18 11.29 -22.58
C ASP A 59 -6.07 12.55 -22.57
N VAL A 60 -5.51 13.68 -22.15
CA VAL A 60 -6.25 14.96 -22.07
C VAL A 60 -6.16 15.72 -23.40
N ILE A 61 -4.98 15.78 -24.01
CA ILE A 61 -4.73 16.44 -25.30
C ILE A 61 -4.06 15.45 -26.27
N SER A 62 -3.18 14.61 -25.72
CA SER A 62 -2.49 13.52 -26.41
C SER A 62 -2.06 12.48 -25.40
N ILE A 63 -1.83 11.25 -25.86
CA ILE A 63 -1.37 10.18 -25.01
C ILE A 63 -0.01 10.53 -24.42
N ALA A 64 0.05 10.60 -23.08
CA ALA A 64 1.28 10.82 -22.34
C ALA A 64 1.50 9.70 -21.32
N THR A 65 2.76 9.39 -21.02
CA THR A 65 3.16 8.40 -20.02
C THR A 65 4.14 8.97 -19.01
N VAL A 66 4.00 8.56 -17.76
CA VAL A 66 5.00 8.77 -16.71
C VAL A 66 5.34 7.39 -16.13
N PRO A 67 6.58 6.91 -16.29
CA PRO A 67 7.73 7.52 -17.01
C PRO A 67 7.55 7.54 -18.54
N LYS A 68 8.16 8.54 -19.18
CA LYS A 68 8.10 8.74 -20.63
C LYS A 68 8.61 7.57 -21.45
N LYS A 69 9.51 6.77 -20.89
CA LYS A 69 10.09 5.57 -21.50
C LYS A 69 9.06 4.63 -22.11
N PHE A 70 7.87 4.57 -21.54
CA PHE A 70 6.83 3.63 -21.96
C PHE A 70 5.92 4.14 -23.09
N ILE A 71 6.10 5.37 -23.59
CA ILE A 71 5.20 5.95 -24.61
C ILE A 71 5.14 5.09 -25.90
N ASN A 72 6.26 4.54 -26.33
CA ASN A 72 6.35 3.76 -27.56
C ASN A 72 5.79 2.33 -27.46
N VAL A 73 5.44 1.89 -26.24
CA VAL A 73 4.86 0.56 -25.99
C VAL A 73 3.39 0.64 -25.55
N VAL A 74 2.78 1.79 -25.72
CA VAL A 74 1.33 1.98 -25.58
C VAL A 74 0.64 1.57 -26.88
N ARG A 75 -0.44 0.81 -26.77
CA ARG A 75 -1.22 0.26 -27.88
C ARG A 75 -2.69 0.66 -27.77
N LYS A 76 -3.42 0.49 -28.88
CA LYS A 76 -4.88 0.64 -28.89
C LYS A 76 -5.52 -0.38 -27.94
N GLU A 77 -6.79 -0.11 -27.60
CA GLU A 77 -7.60 -0.94 -26.71
C GLU A 77 -7.52 -2.42 -27.04
N LYS A 78 -7.44 -3.23 -26.00
CA LYS A 78 -7.64 -4.67 -26.02
C LYS A 78 -8.67 -5.01 -24.94
N PRO A 79 -9.77 -5.72 -25.27
CA PRO A 79 -10.82 -6.02 -24.30
C PRO A 79 -10.27 -6.67 -23.03
N ASN A 80 -10.68 -6.17 -21.86
CA ASN A 80 -10.31 -6.68 -20.53
C ASN A 80 -8.80 -6.81 -20.27
N THR A 81 -7.99 -6.06 -21.02
CA THR A 81 -6.52 -6.13 -20.90
C THR A 81 -5.95 -4.72 -20.81
N LEU A 82 -5.24 -4.40 -19.73
CA LEU A 82 -4.52 -3.14 -19.56
C LEU A 82 -3.03 -3.28 -19.84
N ARG A 83 -2.44 -4.46 -19.57
CA ARG A 83 -1.04 -4.77 -19.86
C ARG A 83 -0.88 -6.19 -20.40
N HIS A 84 0.05 -6.37 -21.31
CA HIS A 84 0.47 -7.72 -21.72
C HIS A 84 1.09 -8.47 -20.52
N ARG A 85 0.76 -9.76 -20.36
CA ARG A 85 1.14 -10.52 -19.17
C ARG A 85 2.66 -10.60 -18.95
N PHE A 86 3.43 -10.75 -20.02
CA PHE A 86 4.88 -11.00 -19.96
C PHE A 86 5.74 -9.87 -20.52
N LYS A 87 5.13 -8.73 -20.89
CA LYS A 87 5.83 -7.60 -21.48
C LYS A 87 5.28 -6.28 -20.95
N ASN A 88 6.12 -5.27 -20.93
CA ASN A 88 5.70 -3.89 -20.66
C ASN A 88 5.10 -3.29 -21.94
N GLU A 89 3.94 -3.78 -22.32
CA GLU A 89 3.09 -3.30 -23.40
C GLU A 89 1.71 -3.00 -22.84
N PHE A 90 1.23 -1.78 -22.98
CA PHE A 90 0.05 -1.25 -22.31
C PHE A 90 -1.05 -0.97 -23.29
N TYR A 91 -2.30 -1.27 -22.92
CA TYR A 91 -3.46 -1.08 -23.76
C TYR A 91 -4.35 0.01 -23.16
N ILE A 92 -4.71 1.01 -23.98
CA ILE A 92 -5.51 2.15 -23.55
C ILE A 92 -6.98 1.81 -23.75
N PRO A 93 -7.84 1.89 -22.73
CA PRO A 93 -9.28 1.83 -22.92
C PRO A 93 -9.77 3.01 -23.78
N LYS A 94 -10.94 2.87 -24.40
CA LYS A 94 -11.52 3.89 -25.32
C LYS A 94 -11.62 5.29 -24.70
N THR A 95 -11.80 5.34 -23.39
CA THR A 95 -11.90 6.58 -22.63
C THR A 95 -11.10 6.49 -21.33
N ILE A 96 -10.19 7.43 -21.15
CA ILE A 96 -9.55 7.68 -19.85
C ILE A 96 -10.16 8.98 -19.32
N LYS A 97 -10.87 8.91 -18.19
CA LYS A 97 -11.53 10.11 -17.63
C LYS A 97 -10.56 11.11 -17.03
N ASP A 98 -9.46 10.57 -16.42
CA ASP A 98 -8.40 11.35 -15.78
C ASP A 98 -7.04 10.75 -16.11
N THR A 99 -6.51 9.95 -15.19
CA THR A 99 -5.28 9.19 -15.31
C THR A 99 -5.53 7.73 -15.04
N LEU A 100 -4.81 6.86 -15.73
CA LEU A 100 -4.84 5.43 -15.53
C LEU A 100 -3.46 4.95 -15.10
N GLN A 101 -3.38 4.30 -13.95
CA GLN A 101 -2.15 3.68 -13.46
C GLN A 101 -2.16 2.17 -13.73
N ILE A 102 -1.12 1.70 -14.41
CA ILE A 102 -0.95 0.30 -14.76
C ILE A 102 0.43 -0.16 -14.28
N PRO A 103 0.53 -1.24 -13.47
CA PRO A 103 1.81 -1.78 -13.06
C PRO A 103 2.68 -2.16 -14.26
N PHE A 104 3.97 -1.89 -14.18
CA PHE A 104 4.93 -2.45 -15.14
C PHE A 104 5.70 -3.62 -14.51
N SER A 105 6.11 -4.56 -15.36
CA SER A 105 6.99 -5.63 -14.93
C SER A 105 8.40 -5.10 -14.71
N THR A 106 8.92 -5.34 -13.51
CA THR A 106 10.20 -4.81 -13.05
C THR A 106 11.37 -5.70 -13.47
N SER A 107 12.55 -5.12 -13.54
CA SER A 107 13.82 -5.85 -13.61
C SER A 107 14.96 -4.93 -13.17
N LYS A 108 16.08 -5.51 -12.73
CA LYS A 108 17.28 -4.73 -12.37
C LYS A 108 17.70 -3.78 -13.51
N ASN A 109 17.66 -4.25 -14.75
CA ASN A 109 18.00 -3.44 -15.93
C ASN A 109 16.99 -2.30 -16.16
N LEU A 110 15.69 -2.55 -16.01
CA LEU A 110 14.69 -1.51 -16.12
C LEU A 110 14.84 -0.44 -15.04
N THR A 111 15.04 -0.86 -13.78
CA THR A 111 15.30 0.07 -12.66
C THR A 111 16.52 0.95 -12.95
N LYS A 112 17.61 0.34 -13.42
CA LYS A 112 18.82 1.07 -13.84
C LYS A 112 18.51 2.09 -14.94
N GLN A 113 17.82 1.67 -16.01
CA GLN A 113 17.47 2.55 -17.13
C GLN A 113 16.56 3.71 -16.71
N LEU A 114 15.56 3.45 -15.85
CA LEU A 114 14.70 4.51 -15.31
C LEU A 114 15.49 5.52 -14.49
N LEU A 115 16.45 5.04 -13.69
CA LEU A 115 17.32 5.92 -12.92
C LEU A 115 18.27 6.71 -13.80
N GLU A 116 18.82 6.12 -14.87
CA GLU A 116 19.61 6.80 -15.90
C GLU A 116 18.80 7.89 -16.62
N ASP A 117 17.52 7.59 -16.93
CA ASP A 117 16.61 8.56 -17.54
C ASP A 117 16.31 9.75 -16.61
N ILE A 118 16.19 9.52 -15.29
CA ILE A 118 15.97 10.58 -14.31
C ILE A 118 17.23 11.42 -14.11
N LEU A 119 18.39 10.78 -13.90
CA LEU A 119 19.64 11.45 -13.55
C LEU A 119 20.42 11.96 -14.76
N LYS A 120 20.05 11.55 -15.98
CA LYS A 120 20.77 11.84 -17.24
C LYS A 120 22.25 11.44 -17.19
N ARG A 121 22.55 10.32 -16.51
CA ARG A 121 23.90 9.80 -16.29
C ARG A 121 23.88 8.29 -16.33
N LYS A 122 25.04 7.70 -16.62
CA LYS A 122 25.27 6.26 -16.57
C LYS A 122 25.28 5.76 -15.12
N ILE A 123 24.57 4.68 -14.87
CA ILE A 123 24.49 3.98 -13.60
C ILE A 123 25.12 2.59 -13.73
N TYR A 124 25.78 2.14 -12.68
CA TYR A 124 26.43 0.84 -12.63
C TYR A 124 25.75 -0.06 -11.61
N PHE A 125 25.92 -1.36 -11.74
CA PHE A 125 25.55 -2.30 -10.68
C PHE A 125 26.73 -2.52 -9.73
N SER A 126 26.41 -2.77 -8.47
CA SER A 126 27.35 -3.23 -7.47
C SER A 126 26.86 -4.56 -6.90
N ASP A 127 27.65 -5.62 -7.07
CA ASP A 127 27.37 -6.94 -6.48
C ASP A 127 27.80 -7.01 -5.02
N LYS A 128 28.57 -6.03 -4.56
CA LYS A 128 29.06 -5.99 -3.18
C LYS A 128 28.11 -5.15 -2.32
N PRO A 129 27.60 -5.70 -1.21
CA PRO A 129 26.85 -4.92 -0.25
C PRO A 129 27.75 -3.84 0.35
N LEU A 130 27.17 -2.68 0.65
CA LEU A 130 27.85 -1.65 1.41
C LEU A 130 28.11 -2.18 2.82
N LYS A 131 29.37 -2.26 3.24
CA LYS A 131 29.72 -2.76 4.57
C LYS A 131 29.15 -1.90 5.72
N LYS A 132 28.96 -0.61 5.47
CA LYS A 132 28.22 0.32 6.36
C LYS A 132 27.72 1.50 5.50
N PRO A 133 26.46 1.92 5.62
CA PRO A 133 26.04 3.19 5.04
C PRO A 133 26.84 4.32 5.70
N LYS A 134 27.44 5.19 4.90
CA LYS A 134 28.17 6.36 5.41
C LYS A 134 27.22 7.53 5.69
N GLU A 135 26.12 7.60 4.95
CA GLU A 135 25.14 8.67 5.07
C GLU A 135 23.74 8.09 4.86
N ILE A 136 22.78 8.59 5.63
CA ILE A 136 21.36 8.28 5.51
C ILE A 136 20.68 9.56 5.04
N LEU A 137 19.96 9.46 3.92
CA LEU A 137 19.12 10.54 3.42
C LEU A 137 17.70 10.35 3.91
N TYR A 138 17.21 11.34 4.64
CA TYR A 138 15.81 11.38 5.08
C TYR A 138 14.97 12.08 4.00
N GLY A 139 13.95 11.41 3.53
CA GLY A 139 12.99 11.90 2.54
C GLY A 139 11.68 12.36 3.17
N ILE A 140 10.56 11.85 2.65
CA ILE A 140 9.22 12.14 3.17
C ILE A 140 9.10 11.59 4.59
N ALA A 141 8.50 12.39 5.48
CA ALA A 141 8.22 11.95 6.85
C ALA A 141 7.36 10.68 6.86
N THR A 142 7.72 9.72 7.68
CA THR A 142 7.04 8.42 7.80
C THR A 142 5.55 8.58 8.08
N ASP A 143 5.15 9.54 8.91
CA ASP A 143 3.75 9.86 9.21
C ASP A 143 2.93 10.19 7.95
N SER A 144 3.53 10.93 7.02
CA SER A 144 2.87 11.27 5.76
C SER A 144 2.66 10.04 4.87
N ILE A 145 3.62 9.12 4.89
CA ILE A 145 3.54 7.85 4.15
C ILE A 145 2.46 6.95 4.78
N ILE A 146 2.48 6.78 6.10
CA ILE A 146 1.50 5.97 6.83
C ILE A 146 0.09 6.54 6.64
N LYS A 147 -0.07 7.86 6.76
CA LYS A 147 -1.36 8.52 6.54
C LYS A 147 -1.88 8.26 5.13
N ARG A 148 -1.06 8.44 4.10
CA ARG A 148 -1.43 8.16 2.71
C ARG A 148 -1.80 6.68 2.53
N MET A 149 -0.96 5.78 3.00
CA MET A 149 -1.20 4.32 2.94
C MET A 149 -2.57 3.95 3.52
N LEU A 150 -2.90 4.47 4.70
CA LEU A 150 -4.16 4.15 5.37
C LEU A 150 -5.37 4.82 4.69
N GLN A 151 -5.25 6.09 4.29
CA GLN A 151 -6.36 6.85 3.72
C GLN A 151 -6.68 6.43 2.28
N GLU A 152 -5.67 6.24 1.42
CA GLU A 152 -5.84 5.82 0.04
C GLU A 152 -5.91 4.29 -0.11
N SER A 153 -5.67 3.55 0.99
CA SER A 153 -5.56 2.09 0.96
C SER A 153 -4.50 1.60 -0.05
N ASP A 154 -3.34 2.24 0.02
CA ASP A 154 -2.23 2.01 -0.91
C ASP A 154 -1.50 0.71 -0.54
N ASN A 155 -1.79 -0.36 -1.27
CA ASN A 155 -1.21 -1.68 -1.06
C ASN A 155 0.30 -1.67 -1.25
N PHE A 156 0.79 -0.93 -2.24
CA PHE A 156 2.21 -0.87 -2.53
C PHE A 156 3.00 -0.23 -1.39
N LEU A 157 2.50 0.87 -0.83
CA LEU A 157 3.12 1.48 0.33
C LEU A 157 3.12 0.55 1.55
N ALA A 158 2.02 -0.21 1.77
CA ALA A 158 1.95 -1.17 2.87
C ALA A 158 3.01 -2.27 2.75
N GLU A 159 3.18 -2.84 1.56
CA GLU A 159 4.21 -3.85 1.31
C GLU A 159 5.63 -3.27 1.44
N GLN A 160 5.87 -2.11 0.81
CA GLN A 160 7.21 -1.50 0.84
C GLN A 160 7.62 -1.05 2.25
N LEU A 161 6.68 -0.59 3.09
CA LEU A 161 6.96 -0.29 4.49
C LEU A 161 7.40 -1.53 5.28
N MET A 162 6.77 -2.68 5.04
CA MET A 162 7.20 -3.95 5.66
C MET A 162 8.60 -4.34 5.21
N LEU A 163 8.92 -4.17 3.93
CA LEU A 163 10.26 -4.47 3.39
C LEU A 163 11.32 -3.52 3.94
N VAL A 164 11.06 -2.22 3.94
CA VAL A 164 12.01 -1.21 4.46
C VAL A 164 12.21 -1.36 5.96
N SER A 165 11.17 -1.74 6.71
CA SER A 165 11.30 -2.02 8.14
C SER A 165 12.25 -3.20 8.41
N ALA A 166 12.35 -4.18 7.51
CA ALA A 166 13.31 -5.27 7.63
C ALA A 166 14.77 -4.76 7.57
N ALA A 167 15.03 -3.67 6.84
CA ALA A 167 16.37 -3.07 6.77
C ALA A 167 16.86 -2.52 8.13
N THR A 168 15.98 -2.32 9.10
CA THR A 168 16.36 -1.98 10.48
C THR A 168 16.81 -3.21 11.30
N ILE A 169 16.54 -4.42 10.79
CA ILE A 169 16.82 -5.70 11.46
C ILE A 169 18.04 -6.36 10.83
N SER A 170 18.12 -6.31 9.49
CA SER A 170 19.17 -6.94 8.69
C SER A 170 19.38 -6.17 7.39
N ASP A 171 20.44 -6.50 6.64
CA ASP A 171 20.68 -5.88 5.33
C ASP A 171 19.74 -6.41 4.22
N THR A 172 18.78 -7.26 4.57
CA THR A 172 17.86 -7.89 3.61
C THR A 172 16.45 -7.33 3.75
N LEU A 173 15.87 -6.89 2.64
CA LEU A 173 14.49 -6.46 2.55
C LEU A 173 13.58 -7.69 2.45
N ASN A 174 12.99 -8.10 3.57
CA ASN A 174 12.21 -9.33 3.66
C ASN A 174 11.01 -9.15 4.60
N PHE A 175 9.81 -9.44 4.08
CA PHE A 175 8.57 -9.34 4.82
C PHE A 175 8.56 -10.19 6.10
N ASN A 176 9.05 -11.43 6.02
CA ASN A 176 9.01 -12.35 7.16
C ASN A 176 9.88 -11.87 8.33
N SER A 177 10.99 -11.20 8.07
CA SER A 177 11.83 -10.62 9.13
C SER A 177 11.06 -9.59 9.94
N THR A 178 10.40 -8.63 9.27
CA THR A 178 9.56 -7.62 9.93
C THR A 178 8.37 -8.26 10.64
N LYS A 179 7.62 -9.13 9.97
CA LYS A 179 6.48 -9.85 10.55
C LYS A 179 6.88 -10.58 11.84
N ASN A 180 7.96 -11.35 11.81
CA ASN A 180 8.39 -12.13 12.96
C ASN A 180 8.79 -11.23 14.13
N LYS A 181 9.47 -10.12 13.86
CA LYS A 181 9.78 -9.12 14.88
C LYS A 181 8.50 -8.56 15.51
N ILE A 182 7.54 -8.14 14.69
CA ILE A 182 6.27 -7.59 15.19
C ILE A 182 5.53 -8.62 16.05
N LEU A 183 5.41 -9.86 15.59
CA LEU A 183 4.71 -10.92 16.34
C LEU A 183 5.42 -11.26 17.66
N ASN A 184 6.75 -11.27 17.67
CA ASN A 184 7.53 -11.70 18.82
C ASN A 184 7.80 -10.59 19.84
N GLU A 185 7.81 -9.32 19.44
CA GLU A 185 8.13 -8.20 20.34
C GLU A 185 6.89 -7.40 20.75
N TYR A 186 5.94 -7.20 19.84
CA TYR A 186 4.81 -6.30 20.07
C TYR A 186 3.46 -7.05 20.24
N LEU A 187 3.32 -8.23 19.64
CA LEU A 187 2.04 -8.94 19.58
C LEU A 187 2.10 -10.33 20.25
N GLN A 188 2.95 -10.50 21.27
CA GLN A 188 3.12 -11.77 22.00
C GLN A 188 1.85 -12.26 22.69
N LYS A 189 0.95 -11.34 23.07
CA LYS A 189 -0.28 -11.64 23.79
C LYS A 189 -1.47 -11.99 22.90
N LEU A 190 -1.26 -12.09 21.59
CA LEU A 190 -2.31 -12.58 20.68
C LEU A 190 -2.72 -14.00 21.08
N ARG A 191 -3.99 -14.19 21.39
CA ARG A 191 -4.53 -15.51 21.79
C ARG A 191 -4.51 -16.51 20.64
N GLN A 192 -4.67 -15.99 19.40
CA GLN A 192 -4.65 -16.80 18.19
C GLN A 192 -3.55 -16.29 17.26
N LYS A 193 -2.61 -17.16 16.96
CA LYS A 193 -1.52 -16.84 16.03
C LYS A 193 -2.09 -16.64 14.61
N PRO A 194 -1.95 -15.47 13.99
CA PRO A 194 -2.50 -15.23 12.67
C PRO A 194 -1.66 -15.95 11.59
N ARG A 195 -2.32 -16.30 10.49
CA ARG A 195 -1.61 -16.52 9.23
C ARG A 195 -1.47 -15.17 8.55
N TRP A 196 -0.30 -14.58 8.65
CA TRP A 196 0.00 -13.25 8.10
C TRP A 196 0.98 -13.39 6.93
N VAL A 197 0.55 -13.06 5.72
CA VAL A 197 1.23 -13.37 4.47
C VAL A 197 1.78 -12.12 3.79
N ASP A 198 1.08 -10.98 3.89
CA ASP A 198 1.46 -9.72 3.25
C ASP A 198 1.13 -8.50 4.12
N GLY A 199 1.67 -7.34 3.75
CA GLY A 199 1.44 -6.08 4.46
C GLY A 199 0.14 -5.38 4.08
N SER A 200 -0.34 -5.60 2.87
CA SER A 200 -1.47 -4.88 2.27
C SER A 200 -2.84 -5.48 2.61
N GLY A 201 -2.89 -6.77 2.93
CA GLY A 201 -4.14 -7.51 3.06
C GLY A 201 -4.72 -7.97 1.73
N LEU A 202 -3.98 -7.86 0.62
CA LEU A 202 -4.42 -8.32 -0.70
C LEU A 202 -4.40 -9.85 -0.80
N SER A 203 -3.51 -10.52 -0.05
CA SER A 203 -3.43 -11.97 -0.02
C SER A 203 -4.71 -12.59 0.54
N ARG A 204 -5.31 -13.50 -0.21
CA ARG A 204 -6.43 -14.33 0.24
C ARG A 204 -6.04 -15.38 1.30
N TYR A 205 -4.75 -15.49 1.59
CA TYR A 205 -4.21 -16.42 2.58
C TYR A 205 -4.02 -15.78 3.95
N ASN A 206 -4.25 -14.48 4.11
CA ASN A 206 -4.27 -13.84 5.42
C ASN A 206 -5.46 -14.36 6.25
N LEU A 207 -5.18 -14.82 7.47
CA LEU A 207 -6.20 -15.26 8.42
C LEU A 207 -5.97 -14.57 9.75
N PHE A 208 -6.92 -13.73 10.14
CA PHE A 208 -6.97 -13.02 11.41
C PHE A 208 -8.35 -13.24 12.04
N THR A 209 -8.41 -13.13 13.35
CA THR A 209 -9.71 -13.11 14.06
C THR A 209 -10.10 -11.67 14.39
N PRO A 210 -11.40 -11.37 14.57
CA PRO A 210 -11.83 -10.06 15.09
C PRO A 210 -11.14 -9.71 16.42
N GLU A 211 -10.93 -10.69 17.30
CA GLU A 211 -10.22 -10.53 18.58
C GLU A 211 -8.78 -10.07 18.35
N SER A 212 -8.04 -10.70 17.41
CA SER A 212 -6.66 -10.30 17.10
C SER A 212 -6.60 -8.85 16.61
N ILE A 213 -7.53 -8.43 15.76
CA ILE A 213 -7.56 -7.07 15.23
C ILE A 213 -7.95 -6.05 16.32
N THR A 214 -8.93 -6.36 17.16
CA THR A 214 -9.28 -5.46 18.28
C THR A 214 -8.15 -5.35 19.30
N TYR A 215 -7.41 -6.43 19.54
CA TYR A 215 -6.21 -6.38 20.38
C TYR A 215 -5.15 -5.42 19.79
N VAL A 216 -4.83 -5.54 18.50
CA VAL A 216 -3.88 -4.61 17.83
C VAL A 216 -4.35 -3.16 17.92
N LEU A 217 -5.65 -2.90 17.72
CA LEU A 217 -6.20 -1.56 17.85
C LEU A 217 -6.09 -1.01 19.29
N GLN A 218 -6.26 -1.86 20.30
CA GLN A 218 -6.08 -1.46 21.69
C GLN A 218 -4.63 -1.13 22.02
N GLU A 219 -3.66 -1.92 21.56
CA GLU A 219 -2.25 -1.62 21.75
C GLU A 219 -1.86 -0.31 21.02
N LEU A 220 -2.34 -0.09 19.79
CA LEU A 220 -2.12 1.17 19.09
C LEU A 220 -2.71 2.38 19.83
N TYR A 221 -3.90 2.24 20.41
CA TYR A 221 -4.56 3.31 21.19
C TYR A 221 -3.82 3.62 22.48
N LYS A 222 -3.16 2.64 23.07
CA LYS A 222 -2.36 2.76 24.29
C LYS A 222 -1.00 3.38 24.02
N ASP A 223 -0.35 3.01 22.90
CA ASP A 223 1.03 3.36 22.60
C ASP A 223 1.16 4.68 21.83
N LEU A 224 0.11 5.15 21.15
CA LEU A 224 0.11 6.33 20.32
C LEU A 224 -0.81 7.42 20.89
N GLU A 225 -0.39 8.68 20.73
CA GLU A 225 -1.25 9.83 21.01
C GLU A 225 -2.56 9.74 20.22
N THR A 226 -3.69 9.90 20.90
CA THR A 226 -5.03 9.71 20.32
C THR A 226 -5.28 10.62 19.11
N ASP A 227 -4.85 11.89 19.18
CA ASP A 227 -5.03 12.83 18.08
C ASP A 227 -4.21 12.45 16.85
N TYR A 228 -3.00 11.95 17.06
CA TYR A 228 -2.16 11.40 15.99
C TYR A 228 -2.82 10.19 15.35
N LEU A 229 -3.20 9.20 16.15
CA LEU A 229 -3.84 7.97 15.70
C LEU A 229 -5.10 8.25 14.87
N PHE A 230 -5.95 9.16 15.35
CA PHE A 230 -7.20 9.53 14.68
C PHE A 230 -7.00 10.43 13.46
N LYS A 231 -5.83 11.03 13.31
CA LYS A 231 -5.45 11.82 12.12
C LYS A 231 -4.97 10.96 10.96
N ILE A 232 -4.31 9.83 11.24
CA ILE A 232 -3.77 8.96 10.20
C ILE A 232 -4.81 7.96 9.67
N ILE A 233 -5.73 7.47 10.51
CA ILE A 233 -6.77 6.53 10.11
C ILE A 233 -7.93 7.27 9.41
N PRO A 234 -8.54 6.69 8.35
CA PRO A 234 -9.68 7.29 7.67
C PRO A 234 -10.86 7.54 8.63
N ARG A 235 -11.59 8.63 8.39
CA ARG A 235 -12.87 8.91 9.04
C ARG A 235 -14.01 8.57 8.11
N TRP A 236 -15.01 7.89 8.62
CA TRP A 236 -16.21 7.55 7.85
C TRP A 236 -16.87 8.83 7.29
N ASN A 237 -17.17 8.83 6.00
CA ASN A 237 -17.76 9.93 5.23
C ASN A 237 -16.95 11.22 5.06
N SER A 238 -15.75 11.32 5.61
CA SER A 238 -14.94 12.53 5.43
C SER A 238 -13.78 12.34 4.48
N ASN A 239 -13.07 11.24 4.59
CA ASN A 239 -11.89 10.99 3.77
C ASN A 239 -11.64 9.50 3.54
N GLY A 240 -10.74 9.20 2.60
CA GLY A 240 -10.29 7.86 2.30
C GLY A 240 -11.35 6.96 1.64
N THR A 241 -11.08 5.67 1.64
CA THR A 241 -11.88 4.65 0.94
C THR A 241 -13.24 4.36 1.59
N ILE A 242 -13.52 4.91 2.76
CA ILE A 242 -14.80 4.77 3.46
C ILE A 242 -15.73 5.97 3.27
N LYS A 243 -15.39 6.87 2.34
CA LYS A 243 -16.25 8.00 1.97
C LYS A 243 -17.55 7.51 1.33
N GLN A 244 -18.69 7.85 1.91
CA GLN A 244 -20.03 7.60 1.35
C GLN A 244 -20.74 8.95 1.16
N ASN A 245 -21.31 9.17 -0.02
CA ASN A 245 -21.77 10.49 -0.46
C ASN A 245 -23.03 11.04 0.25
N ASN A 246 -23.67 10.31 1.17
CA ASN A 246 -25.01 10.66 1.66
C ASN A 246 -25.21 10.73 3.18
N LEU A 247 -24.17 10.67 4.00
CA LEU A 247 -24.33 10.67 5.46
C LEU A 247 -23.48 11.76 6.12
N LYS A 248 -24.07 12.92 6.41
CA LYS A 248 -23.39 14.07 7.02
C LYS A 248 -22.93 13.85 8.48
N GLU A 249 -23.32 12.75 9.15
CA GLU A 249 -23.25 12.64 10.61
C GLU A 249 -22.25 11.62 11.17
N SER A 250 -21.29 11.11 10.41
CA SER A 250 -20.55 9.91 10.84
C SER A 250 -19.08 10.16 11.21
N SER A 251 -18.71 11.36 11.64
CA SER A 251 -17.36 11.67 12.14
C SER A 251 -16.97 10.90 13.42
N PHE A 252 -17.91 10.16 14.01
CA PHE A 252 -17.71 9.33 15.19
C PHE A 252 -17.07 7.96 14.92
N ILE A 253 -16.97 7.55 13.62
CA ILE A 253 -16.32 6.30 13.20
C ILE A 253 -14.98 6.63 12.56
N ILE A 254 -13.89 6.09 13.13
CA ILE A 254 -12.53 6.22 12.63
C ILE A 254 -12.05 4.80 12.33
N ALA A 255 -11.95 4.42 11.05
CA ALA A 255 -11.79 3.02 10.70
C ALA A 255 -11.08 2.79 9.37
N LYS A 256 -10.45 1.63 9.24
CA LYS A 256 -9.88 1.11 8.00
C LYS A 256 -10.77 0.00 7.45
N SER A 257 -11.10 0.09 6.17
CA SER A 257 -11.80 -0.95 5.44
C SER A 257 -10.84 -1.82 4.62
N GLY A 258 -11.24 -3.07 4.39
CA GLY A 258 -10.68 -3.97 3.39
C GLY A 258 -11.81 -4.58 2.56
N SER A 259 -11.65 -4.62 1.24
CA SER A 259 -12.66 -5.16 0.34
C SER A 259 -12.02 -5.96 -0.78
N MET A 260 -12.50 -7.17 -0.95
CA MET A 260 -12.25 -8.02 -2.12
C MET A 260 -13.60 -8.60 -2.55
N GLY A 261 -13.67 -9.31 -3.67
CA GLY A 261 -14.93 -9.96 -4.08
C GLY A 261 -15.52 -10.75 -2.91
N ASN A 262 -16.79 -10.63 -2.61
CA ASN A 262 -17.51 -11.34 -1.54
C ASN A 262 -16.92 -11.20 -0.11
N THR A 263 -16.06 -10.21 0.12
CA THR A 263 -15.42 -9.95 1.42
C THR A 263 -15.43 -8.46 1.68
N TYR A 264 -15.90 -8.06 2.86
CA TYR A 264 -15.79 -6.68 3.34
C TYR A 264 -15.55 -6.66 4.83
N ASN A 265 -14.42 -6.12 5.23
CA ASN A 265 -14.00 -6.00 6.61
C ASN A 265 -13.87 -4.52 6.99
N LEU A 266 -14.21 -4.19 8.23
CA LEU A 266 -14.07 -2.86 8.79
C LEU A 266 -13.62 -2.97 10.24
N CYS A 267 -12.54 -2.28 10.59
CA CYS A 267 -12.04 -2.23 11.95
C CYS A 267 -11.57 -0.83 12.32
N GLY A 268 -11.64 -0.48 13.59
CA GLY A 268 -11.25 0.84 14.06
C GLY A 268 -11.83 1.24 15.40
N TYR A 269 -12.10 2.53 15.53
CA TYR A 269 -12.55 3.17 16.75
C TYR A 269 -13.92 3.81 16.56
N LEU A 270 -14.76 3.68 17.56
CA LEU A 270 -16.08 4.28 17.64
C LEU A 270 -16.12 5.22 18.85
N ARG A 271 -16.40 6.52 18.63
CA ARG A 271 -16.67 7.47 19.71
C ARG A 271 -18.16 7.47 20.01
N THR A 272 -18.54 7.23 21.25
CA THR A 272 -19.94 7.28 21.70
C THR A 272 -20.40 8.71 22.00
N LYS A 273 -21.70 8.92 22.18
CA LYS A 273 -22.25 10.22 22.61
C LYS A 273 -21.75 10.64 24.00
N SER A 274 -21.47 9.68 24.90
CA SER A 274 -20.87 9.96 26.20
C SER A 274 -19.37 10.24 26.17
N GLY A 275 -18.74 10.22 24.96
CA GLY A 275 -17.31 10.44 24.77
C GLY A 275 -16.42 9.22 24.93
N ARG A 276 -16.97 8.04 25.25
CA ARG A 276 -16.18 6.81 25.34
C ARG A 276 -15.69 6.35 23.97
N ILE A 277 -14.53 5.72 23.95
CA ILE A 277 -13.95 5.13 22.73
C ILE A 277 -14.04 3.60 22.82
N PHE A 278 -14.66 2.99 21.84
CA PHE A 278 -14.68 1.54 21.64
C PHE A 278 -13.82 1.13 20.45
N THR A 279 -13.09 0.02 20.55
CA THR A 279 -12.51 -0.67 19.41
C THR A 279 -13.51 -1.65 18.82
N PHE A 280 -13.51 -1.81 17.51
CA PHE A 280 -14.37 -2.79 16.85
C PHE A 280 -13.70 -3.45 15.67
N SER A 281 -14.15 -4.66 15.32
CA SER A 281 -13.76 -5.38 14.11
C SER A 281 -14.95 -6.16 13.54
N PHE A 282 -15.38 -5.81 12.35
CA PHE A 282 -16.35 -6.57 11.56
C PHE A 282 -15.61 -7.32 10.45
N MET A 283 -15.77 -8.64 10.41
CA MET A 283 -15.25 -9.51 9.36
C MET A 283 -16.40 -10.20 8.66
N ASN A 284 -16.67 -9.78 7.41
CA ASN A 284 -17.76 -10.32 6.62
C ASN A 284 -17.17 -10.99 5.39
N ASN A 285 -17.22 -12.31 5.36
CA ASN A 285 -16.62 -13.14 4.33
C ASN A 285 -17.69 -13.97 3.63
N HIS A 286 -17.47 -14.26 2.35
CA HIS A 286 -18.30 -15.14 1.53
C HIS A 286 -19.78 -14.74 1.42
N PHE A 287 -20.09 -13.46 1.54
CA PHE A 287 -21.46 -12.98 1.34
C PHE A 287 -21.83 -12.92 -0.15
N ARG A 288 -23.14 -13.05 -0.42
CA ARG A 288 -23.72 -12.99 -1.78
C ARG A 288 -24.56 -11.74 -2.01
N ILE A 289 -24.82 -10.97 -0.97
CA ILE A 289 -25.54 -9.69 -1.06
C ILE A 289 -24.60 -8.58 -1.57
N PRO A 290 -25.12 -7.47 -2.10
CA PRO A 290 -24.27 -6.35 -2.50
C PRO A 290 -23.46 -5.78 -1.34
N SER A 291 -22.16 -5.48 -1.55
CA SER A 291 -21.27 -4.89 -0.54
C SER A 291 -21.83 -3.60 0.07
N LYS A 292 -22.65 -2.83 -0.66
CA LYS A 292 -23.33 -1.65 -0.14
C LYS A 292 -24.29 -2.01 1.01
N GLN A 293 -24.99 -3.14 0.90
CA GLN A 293 -25.91 -3.60 1.96
C GLN A 293 -25.12 -4.02 3.21
N VAL A 294 -24.01 -4.74 3.06
CA VAL A 294 -23.13 -5.09 4.18
C VAL A 294 -22.64 -3.83 4.90
N ARG A 295 -22.15 -2.84 4.15
CA ARG A 295 -21.71 -1.56 4.72
C ARG A 295 -22.82 -0.83 5.47
N ASN A 296 -24.02 -0.80 4.93
CA ASN A 296 -25.17 -0.16 5.58
C ASN A 296 -25.53 -0.87 6.89
N ASN A 297 -25.54 -2.20 6.91
CA ASN A 297 -25.81 -2.99 8.14
C ASN A 297 -24.77 -2.68 9.24
N ILE A 298 -23.48 -2.67 8.89
CA ILE A 298 -22.41 -2.31 9.83
C ILE A 298 -22.62 -0.88 10.36
N TYR A 299 -22.94 0.07 9.47
CA TYR A 299 -23.17 1.45 9.87
C TYR A 299 -24.34 1.57 10.85
N THR A 300 -25.45 0.86 10.61
CA THR A 300 -26.62 0.85 11.52
C THR A 300 -26.21 0.37 12.92
N VAL A 301 -25.48 -0.73 13.01
CA VAL A 301 -24.99 -1.25 14.31
C VAL A 301 -24.10 -0.23 15.02
N LEU A 302 -23.13 0.38 14.29
CA LEU A 302 -22.25 1.35 14.89
C LEU A 302 -22.97 2.63 15.33
N LYS A 303 -23.98 3.07 14.58
CA LYS A 303 -24.84 4.23 14.92
C LYS A 303 -25.65 3.95 16.19
N ASP A 304 -26.21 2.75 16.32
CA ASP A 304 -26.98 2.35 17.49
C ASP A 304 -26.09 2.30 18.74
N ILE A 305 -24.88 1.76 18.63
CA ILE A 305 -23.90 1.76 19.75
C ILE A 305 -23.49 3.19 20.10
N HIS A 306 -23.19 4.04 19.12
CA HIS A 306 -22.89 5.45 19.35
C HIS A 306 -23.99 6.19 20.11
N ALA A 307 -25.25 5.92 19.76
CA ALA A 307 -26.40 6.58 20.37
C ALA A 307 -26.72 6.09 21.78
N LYS A 308 -26.47 4.78 22.04
CA LYS A 308 -26.83 4.11 23.30
C LYS A 308 -25.83 4.38 24.42
N TYR A 309 -24.58 4.54 24.09
CA TYR A 309 -23.49 4.72 25.03
C TYR A 309 -22.83 6.11 24.89
#